data_3b89a59655b1fb26ebab52ac61cdbdbc
#
_entry.id   3b89a59655b1fb26ebab52ac61cdbdbc
#
_cell.length_a   1.000
_cell.length_b   1.000
_cell.length_c   1.000
_cell.angle_alpha   90.00
_cell.angle_beta   90.00
_cell.angle_gamma   90.00
#
_symmetry.space_group_name_H-M   'P 1'
#
loop_
_entity.id
_entity.type
_entity.pdbx_description
1 polymer ?
#
loop_
_entity_poly.entity_id
_entity_poly.type
_entity_poly.pdbx_seq_one_letter_code
_entity_poly.pdbx_strand_id
1 'polypeptide(L)'
;NYFIEPSFFRGRLFYIQNSFKAFSIADSSNEEIPRAVQAYLQDTVSKSTIVVPQKDKHQYTTAWKKIVNVRNAKRLAQKVIDKYLLGKRQEFGYIGGYVATHARMLWSSFRLRGSYSSLVDCGQFVYYPLHVPGDMALTLRTPHLLDQLALVDFICRSVPHTHTVVFKEHPAMVGAIDSAR
;
A
#
# COMPACT_ATOMS: atom_id res chain seq x y z
N ASN A 1 11.07 -22.89 11.32
CA ASN A 1 9.85 -22.12 11.18
C ASN A 1 9.50 -22.00 9.69
N TYR A 2 8.22 -22.24 9.37
CA TYR A 2 7.68 -22.06 8.02
C TYR A 2 6.66 -20.93 8.07
N PHE A 3 6.66 -20.10 7.03
CA PHE A 3 5.65 -19.09 6.80
C PHE A 3 4.73 -19.55 5.68
N ILE A 4 3.44 -19.27 5.80
CA ILE A 4 2.45 -19.57 4.78
C ILE A 4 2.06 -18.24 4.17
N GLU A 5 2.27 -18.09 2.87
CA GLU A 5 1.87 -16.91 2.14
C GLU A 5 0.87 -17.26 1.02
N PRO A 6 -0.16 -16.42 0.81
CA PRO A 6 -1.07 -16.62 -0.29
C PRO A 6 -0.34 -16.40 -1.62
N SER A 7 -0.54 -17.32 -2.55
CA SER A 7 -0.09 -17.15 -3.92
C SER A 7 -0.97 -16.14 -4.66
N PHE A 8 -0.43 -15.52 -5.74
CA PHE A 8 -1.25 -14.74 -6.68
C PHE A 8 -2.25 -15.64 -7.45
N PHE A 9 -2.04 -16.95 -7.48
CA PHE A 9 -3.03 -17.88 -8.00
C PHE A 9 -4.08 -18.15 -6.95
N ARG A 10 -5.34 -17.93 -7.31
CA ARG A 10 -6.46 -18.14 -6.40
C ARG A 10 -6.50 -19.57 -5.85
N GLY A 11 -6.59 -19.70 -4.53
CA GLY A 11 -6.68 -21.00 -3.84
C GLY A 11 -5.35 -21.73 -3.69
N ARG A 12 -4.22 -21.08 -4.00
CA ARG A 12 -2.88 -21.66 -3.78
C ARG A 12 -2.11 -20.87 -2.73
N LEU A 13 -1.28 -21.59 -1.98
CA LEU A 13 -0.43 -21.06 -0.93
C LEU A 13 1.00 -21.52 -1.19
N PHE A 14 1.98 -20.71 -0.81
CA PHE A 14 3.35 -21.23 -0.69
C PHE A 14 3.81 -21.33 0.76
N TYR A 15 4.73 -22.27 0.97
CA TYR A 15 5.45 -22.42 2.22
C TYR A 15 6.84 -21.84 2.06
N ILE A 16 7.16 -20.85 2.91
CA ILE A 16 8.48 -20.22 2.92
C ILE A 16 9.18 -20.66 4.19
N GLN A 17 10.34 -21.31 4.04
CA GLN A 17 11.10 -21.76 5.19
C GLN A 17 11.84 -20.61 5.90
N ASN A 18 12.26 -19.60 5.13
CA ASN A 18 12.94 -18.44 5.66
C ASN A 18 12.65 -17.24 4.76
N SER A 19 12.14 -16.14 5.32
CA SER A 19 11.78 -14.93 4.57
C SER A 19 12.96 -14.22 3.89
N PHE A 20 14.21 -14.57 4.24
CA PHE A 20 15.42 -13.95 3.70
C PHE A 20 16.16 -14.81 2.68
N LYS A 21 15.77 -16.05 2.45
CA LYS A 21 16.36 -16.88 1.41
C LYS A 21 15.59 -16.72 0.11
N ALA A 22 16.32 -16.45 -0.96
CA ALA A 22 15.76 -16.54 -2.31
C ALA A 22 15.20 -17.95 -2.54
N PHE A 23 14.05 -18.01 -3.20
CA PHE A 23 13.49 -19.29 -3.60
C PHE A 23 14.42 -19.95 -4.63
N SER A 24 14.85 -21.17 -4.37
CA SER A 24 15.27 -22.03 -5.47
C SER A 24 14.00 -22.50 -6.14
N ILE A 25 13.76 -22.06 -7.36
CA ILE A 25 12.72 -22.62 -8.21
C ILE A 25 13.24 -24.03 -8.54
N ALA A 26 12.62 -25.06 -7.97
CA ALA A 26 12.87 -26.40 -8.43
C ALA A 26 12.52 -26.46 -9.92
N ASP A 27 13.43 -26.97 -10.71
CA ASP A 27 13.24 -27.20 -12.15
C ASP A 27 11.98 -28.04 -12.33
N SER A 28 10.85 -27.38 -12.56
CA SER A 28 9.62 -28.09 -12.84
C SER A 28 9.61 -28.40 -14.34
N SER A 29 9.86 -29.64 -14.66
CA SER A 29 9.69 -30.20 -16.02
C SER A 29 8.22 -30.14 -16.50
N ASN A 30 7.33 -29.56 -15.72
CA ASN A 30 5.91 -29.43 -16.04
C ASN A 30 5.65 -28.17 -16.85
N GLU A 31 5.52 -28.32 -18.17
CA GLU A 31 5.19 -27.23 -19.11
C GLU A 31 3.83 -26.56 -18.89
N GLU A 32 2.93 -27.16 -18.09
CA GLU A 32 1.63 -26.57 -17.78
C GLU A 32 1.76 -25.32 -16.92
N ILE A 33 2.73 -25.28 -16.02
CA ILE A 33 2.93 -24.14 -15.11
C ILE A 33 3.35 -22.88 -15.86
N PRO A 34 4.34 -22.90 -16.76
CA PRO A 34 4.67 -21.74 -17.60
C PRO A 34 3.50 -21.22 -18.44
N ARG A 35 2.72 -22.12 -19.03
CA ARG A 35 1.53 -21.75 -19.83
C ARG A 35 0.47 -21.07 -18.97
N ALA A 36 0.18 -21.59 -17.78
CA ALA A 36 -0.78 -21.00 -16.85
C ALA A 36 -0.33 -19.61 -16.36
N VAL A 37 0.98 -19.45 -16.08
CA VAL A 37 1.55 -18.15 -15.70
C VAL A 37 1.46 -17.16 -16.85
N GLN A 38 1.79 -17.56 -18.07
CA GLN A 38 1.74 -16.70 -19.24
C GLN A 38 0.29 -16.26 -19.55
N ALA A 39 -0.66 -17.19 -19.50
CA ALA A 39 -2.08 -16.88 -19.67
C ALA A 39 -2.58 -15.89 -18.58
N TYR A 40 -2.19 -16.09 -17.32
CA TYR A 40 -2.53 -15.18 -16.24
C TYR A 40 -1.94 -13.77 -16.44
N LEU A 41 -0.68 -13.68 -16.86
CA LEU A 41 -0.03 -12.40 -17.14
C LEU A 41 -0.70 -11.67 -18.29
N GLN A 42 -0.98 -12.38 -19.39
CA GLN A 42 -1.68 -11.81 -20.56
C GLN A 42 -3.07 -11.31 -20.18
N ASP A 43 -3.83 -12.09 -19.41
CA ASP A 43 -5.17 -11.69 -18.94
C ASP A 43 -5.10 -10.46 -18.02
N THR A 44 -4.13 -10.43 -17.11
CA THR A 44 -3.95 -9.32 -16.18
C THR A 44 -3.56 -8.03 -16.90
N VAL A 45 -2.65 -8.11 -17.86
CA VAL A 45 -2.20 -6.95 -18.65
C VAL A 45 -3.33 -6.46 -19.56
N SER A 46 -4.00 -7.36 -20.29
CA SER A 46 -5.06 -6.99 -21.24
C SER A 46 -6.27 -6.35 -20.56
N LYS A 47 -6.64 -6.84 -19.38
CA LYS A 47 -7.76 -6.32 -18.60
C LYS A 47 -7.40 -5.17 -17.69
N SER A 48 -6.11 -4.82 -17.55
CA SER A 48 -5.61 -3.84 -16.57
C SER A 48 -6.19 -4.09 -15.16
N THR A 49 -6.36 -5.36 -14.80
CA THR A 49 -7.10 -5.76 -13.61
C THR A 49 -6.22 -5.62 -12.37
N ILE A 50 -6.55 -4.68 -11.51
CA ILE A 50 -5.96 -4.61 -10.17
C ILE A 50 -6.67 -5.64 -9.30
N VAL A 51 -5.95 -6.69 -8.90
CA VAL A 51 -6.48 -7.71 -7.99
C VAL A 51 -6.45 -7.16 -6.57
N VAL A 52 -7.57 -6.62 -6.12
CA VAL A 52 -7.75 -6.18 -4.74
C VAL A 52 -8.63 -7.19 -4.03
N PRO A 53 -8.19 -7.73 -2.85
CA PRO A 53 -9.05 -8.58 -2.04
C PRO A 53 -10.38 -7.88 -1.73
N GLN A 54 -11.50 -8.60 -1.81
CA GLN A 54 -12.82 -7.99 -1.62
C GLN A 54 -12.98 -7.29 -0.27
N LYS A 55 -12.35 -7.84 0.79
CA LYS A 55 -12.34 -7.24 2.13
C LYS A 55 -11.66 -5.86 2.16
N ASP A 56 -10.69 -5.62 1.27
CA ASP A 56 -9.86 -4.43 1.25
C ASP A 56 -10.30 -3.40 0.20
N LYS A 57 -11.26 -3.74 -0.66
CA LYS A 57 -11.77 -2.82 -1.70
C LYS A 57 -12.19 -1.46 -1.15
N HIS A 58 -12.71 -1.41 0.08
CA HIS A 58 -13.11 -0.16 0.72
C HIS A 58 -11.93 0.75 1.10
N GLN A 59 -10.72 0.20 1.18
CA GLN A 59 -9.50 0.95 1.47
C GLN A 59 -8.95 1.67 0.22
N TYR A 60 -9.22 1.11 -0.97
CA TYR A 60 -8.79 1.65 -2.26
C TYR A 60 -9.73 2.73 -2.80
N THR A 61 -10.30 3.53 -1.92
CA THR A 61 -11.14 4.67 -2.28
C THR A 61 -10.43 5.97 -1.94
N THR A 62 -10.73 7.03 -2.66
CA THR A 62 -10.18 8.36 -2.39
C THR A 62 -10.46 8.80 -0.95
N ALA A 63 -9.57 9.63 -0.37
CA ALA A 63 -9.72 10.13 1.00
C ALA A 63 -11.10 10.76 1.24
N TRP A 64 -11.62 11.50 0.24
CA TRP A 64 -12.95 12.08 0.30
C TRP A 64 -14.07 11.05 0.41
N LYS A 65 -14.04 10.00 -0.40
CA LYS A 65 -15.04 8.92 -0.34
C LYS A 65 -14.99 8.15 0.99
N LYS A 66 -13.82 8.08 1.65
CA LYS A 66 -13.70 7.48 2.98
C LYS A 66 -14.43 8.29 4.05
N ILE A 67 -14.39 9.62 3.95
CA ILE A 67 -15.04 10.52 4.92
C ILE A 67 -16.55 10.52 4.74
N VAL A 68 -17.02 10.58 3.49
CA VAL A 68 -18.48 10.61 3.18
C VAL A 68 -19.11 9.21 3.35
N ASN A 69 -18.35 8.18 3.64
CA ASN A 69 -18.88 6.84 3.81
C ASN A 69 -19.73 6.72 5.09
N VAL A 70 -21.02 6.46 4.92
CA VAL A 70 -22.00 6.32 6.02
C VAL A 70 -21.53 5.28 7.08
N ARG A 71 -20.87 4.20 6.67
CA ARG A 71 -20.33 3.21 7.60
C ARG A 71 -19.23 3.79 8.49
N ASN A 72 -18.35 4.61 7.93
CA ASN A 72 -17.31 5.28 8.70
C ASN A 72 -17.89 6.35 9.62
N ALA A 73 -18.87 7.12 9.15
CA ALA A 73 -19.60 8.09 9.96
C ALA A 73 -20.30 7.41 11.14
N LYS A 74 -21.00 6.28 10.89
CA LYS A 74 -21.64 5.48 11.96
C LYS A 74 -20.63 4.95 12.99
N ARG A 75 -19.48 4.44 12.53
CA ARG A 75 -18.40 3.98 13.44
C ARG A 75 -17.82 5.13 14.27
N LEU A 76 -17.65 6.30 13.67
CA LEU A 76 -17.17 7.48 14.39
C LEU A 76 -18.21 7.94 15.43
N ALA A 77 -19.48 8.02 15.05
CA ALA A 77 -20.58 8.36 15.96
C ALA A 77 -20.65 7.37 17.14
N GLN A 78 -20.54 6.06 16.85
CA GLN A 78 -20.50 5.03 17.90
C GLN A 78 -19.33 5.26 18.87
N LYS A 79 -18.13 5.56 18.37
CA LYS A 79 -16.95 5.85 19.22
C LYS A 79 -17.19 7.10 20.10
N VAL A 80 -17.86 8.13 19.56
CA VAL A 80 -18.21 9.33 20.33
C VAL A 80 -19.19 8.98 21.44
N ILE A 81 -20.23 8.20 21.14
CA ILE A 81 -21.21 7.72 22.13
C ILE A 81 -20.50 6.87 23.21
N ASP A 82 -19.71 5.90 22.81
CA ASP A 82 -18.98 5.02 23.72
C ASP A 82 -18.08 5.80 24.69
N LYS A 83 -17.40 6.85 24.19
CA LYS A 83 -16.52 7.68 25.00
C LYS A 83 -17.27 8.66 25.92
N TYR A 84 -18.19 9.44 25.38
CA TYR A 84 -18.76 10.59 26.10
C TYR A 84 -20.03 10.27 26.84
N LEU A 85 -20.83 9.28 26.36
CA LEU A 85 -22.07 8.88 27.02
C LEU A 85 -21.89 7.63 27.88
N LEU A 86 -21.11 6.66 27.41
CA LEU A 86 -20.92 5.39 28.12
C LEU A 86 -19.62 5.33 28.94
N GLY A 87 -18.79 6.37 28.92
CA GLY A 87 -17.55 6.44 29.69
C GLY A 87 -16.51 5.35 29.38
N LYS A 88 -16.64 4.66 28.24
CA LYS A 88 -15.73 3.57 27.89
C LYS A 88 -14.34 4.11 27.58
N ARG A 89 -13.32 3.51 28.17
CA ARG A 89 -11.93 3.81 27.82
C ARG A 89 -11.64 3.39 26.39
N GLN A 90 -11.00 4.28 25.62
CA GLN A 90 -10.53 3.98 24.27
C GLN A 90 -9.12 3.40 24.37
N GLU A 91 -8.97 2.10 24.18
CA GLU A 91 -7.65 1.43 24.20
C GLU A 91 -6.86 1.72 22.93
N PHE A 92 -7.55 1.78 21.78
CA PHE A 92 -6.92 2.04 20.46
C PHE A 92 -7.76 3.01 19.64
N GLY A 93 -7.07 3.86 18.87
CA GLY A 93 -7.71 4.73 17.88
C GLY A 93 -8.50 5.87 18.46
N TYR A 94 -7.80 6.76 19.17
CA TYR A 94 -8.37 8.01 19.71
C TYR A 94 -9.11 8.79 18.62
N ILE A 95 -10.32 9.26 18.92
CA ILE A 95 -11.17 10.03 18.00
C ILE A 95 -10.42 11.22 17.44
N GLY A 96 -9.73 11.99 18.31
CA GLY A 96 -8.94 13.14 17.88
C GLY A 96 -7.81 12.77 16.92
N GLY A 97 -7.08 11.68 17.19
CA GLY A 97 -6.04 11.16 16.29
C GLY A 97 -6.59 10.72 14.94
N TYR A 98 -7.75 10.05 14.94
CA TYR A 98 -8.42 9.64 13.71
C TYR A 98 -8.81 10.84 12.85
N VAL A 99 -9.48 11.83 13.45
CA VAL A 99 -9.89 13.06 12.75
C VAL A 99 -8.68 13.83 12.24
N ALA A 100 -7.66 14.04 13.09
CA ALA A 100 -6.45 14.75 12.72
C ALA A 100 -5.71 14.07 11.55
N THR A 101 -5.59 12.72 11.58
CA THR A 101 -4.96 11.97 10.50
C THR A 101 -5.71 12.15 9.18
N HIS A 102 -7.03 12.04 9.18
CA HIS A 102 -7.82 12.20 7.97
C HIS A 102 -7.82 13.64 7.45
N ALA A 103 -7.86 14.62 8.34
CA ALA A 103 -7.75 16.03 7.97
C ALA A 103 -6.38 16.33 7.32
N ARG A 104 -5.29 15.79 7.91
CA ARG A 104 -3.95 15.93 7.35
C ARG A 104 -3.83 15.25 5.98
N MET A 105 -4.36 14.02 5.83
CA MET A 105 -4.37 13.32 4.54
C MET A 105 -5.11 14.10 3.46
N LEU A 106 -6.25 14.70 3.79
CA LEU A 106 -6.99 15.56 2.86
C LEU A 106 -6.20 16.79 2.46
N TRP A 107 -5.62 17.46 3.44
CA TRP A 107 -4.80 18.64 3.20
C TRP A 107 -3.59 18.32 2.33
N SER A 108 -2.84 17.25 2.64
CA SER A 108 -1.72 16.79 1.83
C SER A 108 -2.15 16.39 0.42
N SER A 109 -3.26 15.67 0.27
CA SER A 109 -3.80 15.31 -1.04
C SER A 109 -4.17 16.53 -1.87
N PHE A 110 -4.67 17.58 -1.24
CA PHE A 110 -4.98 18.85 -1.91
C PHE A 110 -3.69 19.56 -2.33
N ARG A 111 -2.72 19.70 -1.43
CA ARG A 111 -1.42 20.34 -1.73
C ARG A 111 -0.65 19.63 -2.85
N LEU A 112 -0.64 18.30 -2.83
CA LEU A 112 0.12 17.50 -3.78
C LEU A 112 -0.59 17.34 -5.13
N ARG A 113 -1.83 17.80 -5.26
CA ARG A 113 -2.63 17.58 -6.47
C ARG A 113 -1.96 18.05 -7.76
N GLY A 114 -1.20 19.15 -7.70
CA GLY A 114 -0.45 19.68 -8.83
C GLY A 114 0.92 19.05 -9.06
N SER A 115 1.38 18.17 -8.15
CA SER A 115 2.70 17.55 -8.20
C SER A 115 2.72 16.17 -8.87
N TYR A 116 1.54 15.63 -9.21
CA TYR A 116 1.45 14.35 -9.90
C TYR A 116 1.67 14.53 -11.40
N SER A 117 2.58 13.73 -11.93
CA SER A 117 2.92 13.72 -13.36
C SER A 117 2.52 12.41 -14.02
N SER A 118 2.37 12.42 -15.33
CA SER A 118 2.15 11.23 -16.12
C SER A 118 3.46 10.46 -16.31
N LEU A 119 3.40 9.11 -16.25
CA LEU A 119 4.55 8.25 -16.54
C LEU A 119 5.07 8.40 -17.97
N VAL A 120 4.21 8.82 -18.88
CA VAL A 120 4.54 8.99 -20.31
C VAL A 120 5.64 10.02 -20.50
N ASP A 121 5.71 11.03 -19.62
CA ASP A 121 6.64 12.16 -19.72
C ASP A 121 7.97 11.91 -19.00
N CYS A 122 8.17 10.74 -18.38
CA CYS A 122 9.31 10.52 -17.49
C CYS A 122 10.59 10.01 -18.18
N GLY A 123 10.54 9.65 -19.46
CA GLY A 123 11.71 9.09 -20.18
C GLY A 123 12.21 7.78 -19.53
N GLN A 124 13.51 7.70 -19.31
CA GLN A 124 14.09 6.58 -18.53
C GLN A 124 13.87 6.83 -17.04
N PHE A 125 13.28 5.86 -16.34
CA PHE A 125 12.96 6.05 -14.94
C PHE A 125 13.18 4.81 -14.07
N VAL A 126 13.45 5.04 -12.80
CA VAL A 126 13.43 4.04 -11.73
C VAL A 126 12.12 4.19 -10.96
N TYR A 127 11.31 3.14 -10.94
CA TYR A 127 10.02 3.14 -10.28
C TYR A 127 10.09 2.56 -8.87
N TYR A 128 9.67 3.33 -7.89
CA TYR A 128 9.58 2.90 -6.51
C TYR A 128 8.15 3.11 -5.95
N PRO A 129 7.39 2.03 -5.69
CA PRO A 129 6.09 2.13 -5.04
C PRO A 129 6.26 2.31 -3.54
N LEU A 130 5.65 3.35 -2.99
CA LEU A 130 5.65 3.59 -1.55
C LEU A 130 4.72 2.61 -0.83
N HIS A 131 5.15 2.13 0.30
CA HIS A 131 4.38 1.22 1.15
C HIS A 131 3.39 1.97 2.04
N VAL A 132 2.39 1.24 2.52
CA VAL A 132 1.45 1.77 3.52
C VAL A 132 2.19 1.97 4.84
N PRO A 133 2.22 3.20 5.40
CA PRO A 133 2.80 3.44 6.72
C PRO A 133 2.12 2.56 7.77
N GLY A 134 2.91 1.84 8.56
CA GLY A 134 2.38 0.94 9.58
C GLY A 134 1.97 -0.46 9.11
N ASP A 135 2.21 -0.80 7.83
CA ASP A 135 2.03 -2.15 7.35
C ASP A 135 3.03 -3.12 8.00
N MET A 136 2.61 -4.37 8.19
CA MET A 136 3.46 -5.44 8.74
C MET A 136 4.74 -5.64 7.94
N ALA A 137 4.71 -5.44 6.63
CA ALA A 137 5.89 -5.53 5.79
C ALA A 137 6.98 -4.55 6.23
N LEU A 138 6.62 -3.33 6.58
CA LEU A 138 7.57 -2.32 7.07
C LEU A 138 7.88 -2.49 8.57
N THR A 139 6.85 -2.66 9.40
CA THR A 139 7.02 -2.62 10.85
C THR A 139 7.70 -3.85 11.43
N LEU A 140 7.48 -5.02 10.84
CA LEU A 140 8.01 -6.29 11.33
C LEU A 140 9.13 -6.88 10.47
N ARG A 141 9.02 -6.77 9.15
CA ARG A 141 10.00 -7.39 8.24
C ARG A 141 11.18 -6.47 7.93
N THR A 142 10.92 -5.17 7.79
CA THR A 142 11.94 -4.19 7.40
C THR A 142 11.87 -2.90 8.24
N PRO A 143 11.99 -2.99 9.58
CA PRO A 143 11.83 -1.83 10.45
C PRO A 143 12.83 -0.70 10.17
N HIS A 144 13.99 -1.02 9.57
CA HIS A 144 14.99 -0.04 9.14
C HIS A 144 14.56 0.79 7.93
N LEU A 145 13.50 0.41 7.22
CA LEU A 145 12.94 1.15 6.09
C LEU A 145 11.62 1.87 6.43
N LEU A 146 11.33 2.06 7.71
CA LEU A 146 10.12 2.77 8.16
C LEU A 146 10.05 4.21 7.67
N ASP A 147 11.20 4.91 7.64
CA ASP A 147 11.28 6.25 7.05
C ASP A 147 11.45 6.13 5.53
N GLN A 148 10.31 6.05 4.84
CA GLN A 148 10.30 5.94 3.39
C GLN A 148 10.79 7.20 2.68
N LEU A 149 10.72 8.38 3.32
CA LEU A 149 11.25 9.62 2.73
C LEU A 149 12.77 9.59 2.72
N ALA A 150 13.40 9.12 3.81
CA ALA A 150 14.85 8.90 3.84
C ALA A 150 15.29 7.88 2.79
N LEU A 151 14.49 6.83 2.56
CA LEU A 151 14.77 5.85 1.51
C LEU A 151 14.64 6.44 0.12
N VAL A 152 13.63 7.28 -0.14
CA VAL A 152 13.47 8.00 -1.41
C VAL A 152 14.68 8.93 -1.65
N ASP A 153 15.12 9.69 -0.65
CA ASP A 153 16.32 10.53 -0.75
C ASP A 153 17.57 9.71 -1.08
N PHE A 154 17.75 8.57 -0.42
CA PHE A 154 18.83 7.64 -0.72
C PHE A 154 18.78 7.12 -2.16
N ILE A 155 17.59 6.71 -2.65
CA ILE A 155 17.41 6.25 -4.03
C ILE A 155 17.74 7.39 -5.00
N CYS A 156 17.24 8.60 -4.77
CA CYS A 156 17.50 9.76 -5.63
C CYS A 156 19.00 10.08 -5.76
N ARG A 157 19.76 9.90 -4.67
CA ARG A 157 21.23 10.10 -4.69
C ARG A 157 21.99 8.96 -5.35
N SER A 158 21.40 7.78 -5.44
CA SER A 158 22.05 6.58 -5.98
C SER A 158 21.76 6.33 -7.45
N VAL A 159 20.69 6.94 -7.98
CA VAL A 159 20.28 6.76 -9.37
C VAL A 159 21.10 7.68 -10.30
N PRO A 160 21.55 7.19 -11.46
CA PRO A 160 22.24 8.01 -12.45
C PRO A 160 21.41 9.22 -12.89
N HIS A 161 22.05 10.36 -13.17
CA HIS A 161 21.37 11.60 -13.60
C HIS A 161 20.58 11.48 -14.91
N THR A 162 20.79 10.38 -15.65
CA THR A 162 20.03 10.07 -16.87
C THR A 162 18.64 9.49 -16.61
N HIS A 163 18.34 9.14 -15.36
CA HIS A 163 17.07 8.53 -14.97
C HIS A 163 16.29 9.43 -14.02
N THR A 164 15.00 9.47 -14.22
CA THR A 164 14.06 10.10 -13.28
C THR A 164 13.62 9.08 -12.22
N VAL A 165 13.59 9.47 -10.95
CA VAL A 165 12.99 8.63 -9.90
C VAL A 165 11.50 8.90 -9.85
N VAL A 166 10.73 7.87 -10.10
CA VAL A 166 9.26 7.92 -10.04
C VAL A 166 8.78 7.11 -8.85
N PHE A 167 8.14 7.74 -7.91
CA PHE A 167 7.51 7.07 -6.79
C PHE A 167 6.00 7.25 -6.82
N LYS A 168 5.29 6.21 -6.44
CA LYS A 168 3.83 6.18 -6.43
C LYS A 168 3.32 5.94 -5.02
N GLU A 169 2.44 6.81 -4.56
CA GLU A 169 1.73 6.57 -3.30
C GLU A 169 0.81 5.35 -3.40
N HIS A 170 0.71 4.62 -2.31
CA HIS A 170 -0.22 3.51 -2.23
C HIS A 170 -1.67 4.03 -2.35
N PRO A 171 -2.52 3.47 -3.21
CA PRO A 171 -3.87 4.00 -3.47
C PRO A 171 -4.75 4.14 -2.21
N ALA A 172 -4.52 3.28 -1.21
CA ALA A 172 -5.24 3.36 0.06
C ALA A 172 -4.79 4.51 0.98
N MET A 173 -3.61 5.10 0.71
CA MET A 173 -2.93 6.04 1.60
C MET A 173 -2.48 7.32 0.89
N VAL A 174 -3.21 7.70 -0.16
CA VAL A 174 -2.93 8.96 -0.88
C VAL A 174 -3.02 10.15 0.09
N GLY A 175 -1.95 10.94 0.13
CA GLY A 175 -1.81 12.06 1.06
C GLY A 175 -1.37 11.65 2.48
N ALA A 176 -1.00 10.39 2.72
CA ALA A 176 -0.48 9.97 4.03
C ALA A 176 0.96 10.43 4.27
N ILE A 177 1.71 10.72 3.21
CA ILE A 177 3.04 11.28 3.31
C ILE A 177 2.93 12.73 3.77
N ASP A 178 3.77 13.10 4.71
CA ASP A 178 3.82 14.47 5.20
C ASP A 178 4.37 15.39 4.11
N SER A 179 3.49 16.20 3.52
CA SER A 179 3.88 17.15 2.48
C SER A 179 4.65 18.38 3.00
N ALA A 180 4.90 18.44 4.31
CA ALA A 180 5.73 19.51 4.91
C ALA A 180 7.22 19.15 4.97
N ARG A 181 7.57 17.91 4.65
CA ARG A 181 8.95 17.44 4.47
C ARG A 181 9.28 17.33 3.00
#